data_fa93a014d0815759209bd52a67886cb5
#
_entry.id   fa93a014d0815759209bd52a67886cb5
#
_cell.length_a   1.000
_cell.length_b   1.000
_cell.length_c   1.000
_cell.angle_alpha   90.00
_cell.angle_beta   90.00
_cell.angle_gamma   90.00
#
_symmetry.space_group_name_H-M   'P 1'
#
loop_
_entity.id
_entity.type
_entity.pdbx_description
1 polymer ?
#
loop_
_entity_poly.entity_id
_entity_poly.type
_entity_poly.pdbx_seq_one_letter_code
_entity_poly.pdbx_strand_id
1 'polypeptide(L)'
;CLKPNMIIDGTLTSEKSSSKTIAEKTISCFKEVVPEDVPGIVFLSGGQTEIEATENLDQMNKIGNLPWNLSFSYGRALQASALQAWSGKVENEEIASATFDHRAKMNSLATLGKWESELEK
;
A
#
# COMPACT_ATOMS: atom_id res chain seq x y z
N CYS A 1 -9.02 8.34 -13.01
CA CYS A 1 -8.29 7.61 -11.95
C CYS A 1 -8.62 6.11 -12.02
N LEU A 2 -7.60 5.26 -11.99
CA LEU A 2 -7.73 3.80 -12.06
C LEU A 2 -7.55 3.20 -10.66
N LYS A 3 -8.37 2.20 -10.30
CA LYS A 3 -8.27 1.49 -9.03
C LYS A 3 -8.02 -0.01 -9.25
N PRO A 4 -6.77 -0.43 -9.47
CA PRO A 4 -6.40 -1.83 -9.67
C PRO A 4 -5.89 -2.47 -8.38
N ASN A 5 -5.66 -3.80 -8.44
CA ASN A 5 -4.75 -4.47 -7.53
C ASN A 5 -3.31 -4.39 -8.04
N MET A 6 -2.34 -4.70 -7.19
CA MET A 6 -0.96 -4.95 -7.58
C MET A 6 -0.83 -6.36 -8.14
N ILE A 7 0.22 -6.62 -8.91
CA ILE A 7 0.59 -7.97 -9.32
C ILE A 7 1.29 -8.64 -8.14
N ILE A 8 0.58 -9.51 -7.46
CA ILE A 8 1.07 -10.23 -6.27
C ILE A 8 1.03 -11.74 -6.50
N ASP A 9 1.72 -12.46 -5.64
CA ASP A 9 1.73 -13.92 -5.66
C ASP A 9 0.34 -14.52 -5.38
N GLY A 10 0.09 -15.71 -5.88
CA GLY A 10 -1.09 -16.47 -5.53
C GLY A 10 -1.12 -16.80 -4.03
N THR A 11 -2.31 -16.85 -3.44
CA THR A 11 -2.49 -17.03 -1.99
C THR A 11 -1.98 -18.38 -1.47
N LEU A 12 -1.89 -19.38 -2.34
CA LEU A 12 -1.46 -20.74 -1.98
C LEU A 12 0.02 -21.01 -2.27
N THR A 13 0.77 -20.05 -2.81
CA THR A 13 2.19 -20.24 -3.07
C THR A 13 2.99 -20.28 -1.76
N SER A 14 3.97 -21.16 -1.68
CA SER A 14 4.90 -21.26 -0.56
C SER A 14 6.05 -20.27 -0.66
N GLU A 15 6.40 -19.86 -1.88
CA GLU A 15 7.44 -18.88 -2.15
C GLU A 15 6.84 -17.52 -2.44
N LYS A 16 7.19 -16.52 -1.64
CA LYS A 16 6.73 -15.14 -1.81
C LYS A 16 7.74 -14.30 -2.55
N SER A 17 7.27 -13.53 -3.54
CA SER A 17 8.08 -12.55 -4.24
C SER A 17 8.44 -11.38 -3.32
N SER A 18 9.61 -10.78 -3.55
CA SER A 18 10.00 -9.56 -2.84
C SER A 18 9.12 -8.37 -3.26
N SER A 19 8.99 -7.37 -2.40
CA SER A 19 8.31 -6.12 -2.71
C SER A 19 8.88 -5.42 -3.95
N LYS A 20 10.18 -5.52 -4.15
CA LYS A 20 10.84 -5.01 -5.36
C LYS A 20 10.33 -5.71 -6.63
N THR A 21 10.23 -7.04 -6.61
CA THR A 21 9.72 -7.83 -7.74
C THR A 21 8.26 -7.49 -8.05
N ILE A 22 7.43 -7.38 -7.01
CA ILE A 22 6.02 -6.99 -7.14
C ILE A 22 5.90 -5.59 -7.76
N ALA A 23 6.71 -4.64 -7.30
CA ALA A 23 6.73 -3.29 -7.82
C ALA A 23 7.14 -3.25 -9.30
N GLU A 24 8.23 -3.91 -9.66
CA GLU A 24 8.72 -3.97 -11.04
C GLU A 24 7.71 -4.59 -12.00
N LYS A 25 7.10 -5.70 -11.63
CA LYS A 25 6.09 -6.38 -12.47
C LYS A 25 4.82 -5.56 -12.60
N THR A 26 4.35 -4.94 -11.53
CA THR A 26 3.16 -4.08 -11.55
C THR A 26 3.38 -2.87 -12.46
N ILE A 27 4.49 -2.17 -12.31
CA ILE A 27 4.81 -1.00 -13.14
C ILE A 27 5.04 -1.39 -14.60
N SER A 28 5.73 -2.50 -14.87
CA SER A 28 5.92 -3.00 -16.24
C SER A 28 4.59 -3.26 -16.93
N CYS A 29 3.68 -3.96 -16.27
CA CYS A 29 2.34 -4.21 -16.78
C CYS A 29 1.59 -2.90 -17.08
N PHE A 30 1.62 -1.94 -16.16
CA PHE A 30 0.90 -0.67 -16.33
C PHE A 30 1.48 0.18 -17.47
N LYS A 31 2.78 0.17 -17.66
CA LYS A 31 3.41 0.86 -18.79
C LYS A 31 2.96 0.31 -20.15
N GLU A 32 2.56 -0.95 -20.22
CA GLU A 32 2.07 -1.56 -21.44
C GLU A 32 0.57 -1.26 -21.68
N VAL A 33 -0.24 -1.18 -20.63
CA VAL A 33 -1.71 -1.20 -20.78
C VAL A 33 -2.43 0.04 -20.27
N VAL A 34 -1.80 0.87 -19.44
CA VAL A 34 -2.42 2.08 -18.88
C VAL A 34 -1.94 3.31 -19.65
N PRO A 35 -2.85 4.10 -20.26
CA PRO A 35 -2.46 5.33 -20.93
C PRO A 35 -1.75 6.31 -20.00
N GLU A 36 -0.75 7.00 -20.52
CA GLU A 36 0.05 7.97 -19.75
C GLU A 36 -0.75 9.20 -19.29
N ASP A 37 -1.84 9.52 -19.97
CA ASP A 37 -2.73 10.62 -19.63
C ASP A 37 -3.71 10.31 -18.49
N VAL A 38 -3.70 9.08 -17.96
CA VAL A 38 -4.41 8.76 -16.71
C VAL A 38 -3.70 9.49 -15.56
N PRO A 39 -4.38 10.39 -14.83
CA PRO A 39 -3.70 11.25 -13.84
C PRO A 39 -3.24 10.50 -12.59
N GLY A 40 -3.88 9.39 -12.24
CA GLY A 40 -3.54 8.66 -11.02
C GLY A 40 -4.04 7.22 -11.01
N ILE A 41 -3.28 6.40 -10.29
CA ILE A 41 -3.60 5.00 -10.00
C ILE A 41 -3.66 4.87 -8.48
N VAL A 42 -4.79 4.38 -7.96
CA VAL A 42 -5.01 4.19 -6.53
C VAL A 42 -5.28 2.71 -6.25
N PHE A 43 -4.38 2.07 -5.54
CA PHE A 43 -4.43 0.64 -5.32
C PHE A 43 -5.45 0.22 -4.26
N LEU A 44 -6.11 -0.90 -4.49
CA LEU A 44 -6.71 -1.69 -3.42
C LEU A 44 -5.63 -2.56 -2.76
N SER A 45 -5.91 -3.12 -1.58
CA SER A 45 -4.94 -3.93 -0.82
C SER A 45 -5.22 -5.44 -0.85
N GLY A 46 -6.08 -5.90 -1.76
CA GLY A 46 -6.52 -7.30 -1.81
C GLY A 46 -5.38 -8.31 -1.75
N GLY A 47 -5.42 -9.20 -0.77
CA GLY A 47 -4.41 -10.24 -0.57
C GLY A 47 -3.12 -9.79 0.11
N GLN A 48 -3.02 -8.54 0.57
CA GLN A 48 -1.83 -7.99 1.24
C GLN A 48 -2.14 -7.56 2.67
N THR A 49 -1.16 -7.69 3.56
CA THR A 49 -1.20 -7.03 4.87
C THR A 49 -1.01 -5.52 4.70
N GLU A 50 -1.29 -4.75 5.75
CA GLU A 50 -1.10 -3.29 5.72
C GLU A 50 0.37 -2.88 5.47
N ILE A 51 1.32 -3.62 6.04
CA ILE A 51 2.76 -3.34 5.88
C ILE A 51 3.22 -3.75 4.47
N GLU A 52 2.85 -4.95 4.00
CA GLU A 52 3.16 -5.38 2.63
C GLU A 52 2.65 -4.39 1.58
N ALA A 53 1.40 -3.94 1.71
CA ALA A 53 0.83 -2.98 0.79
C ALA A 53 1.60 -1.66 0.80
N THR A 54 1.96 -1.16 1.99
CA THR A 54 2.75 0.08 2.14
C THR A 54 4.13 -0.05 1.51
N GLU A 55 4.83 -1.15 1.79
CA GLU A 55 6.16 -1.43 1.22
C GLU A 55 6.11 -1.54 -0.32
N ASN A 56 5.13 -2.28 -0.84
CA ASN A 56 4.98 -2.45 -2.29
C ASN A 56 4.72 -1.11 -3.00
N LEU A 57 3.88 -0.25 -2.43
CA LEU A 57 3.65 1.09 -2.98
C LEU A 57 4.92 1.94 -2.94
N ASP A 58 5.64 1.91 -1.83
CA ASP A 58 6.90 2.63 -1.66
C ASP A 58 7.93 2.21 -2.71
N GLN A 59 8.09 0.91 -2.93
CA GLN A 59 9.00 0.38 -3.95
C GLN A 59 8.62 0.84 -5.37
N MET A 60 7.33 0.90 -5.70
CA MET A 60 6.88 1.43 -6.98
C MET A 60 7.24 2.91 -7.14
N ASN A 61 7.00 3.73 -6.13
CA ASN A 61 7.31 5.15 -6.17
C ASN A 61 8.83 5.43 -6.18
N LYS A 62 9.63 4.54 -5.60
CA LYS A 62 11.10 4.59 -5.68
C LYS A 62 11.64 4.31 -7.09
N ILE A 63 10.92 3.58 -7.94
CA ILE A 63 11.30 3.40 -9.34
C ILE A 63 11.43 4.75 -10.04
N GLY A 64 10.52 5.68 -9.77
CA GLY A 64 10.55 7.04 -10.32
C GLY A 64 10.17 7.12 -11.79
N ASN A 65 10.05 8.35 -12.30
CA ASN A 65 9.68 8.64 -13.69
C ASN A 65 8.40 7.94 -14.16
N LEU A 66 7.40 7.90 -13.28
CA LEU A 66 6.09 7.33 -13.58
C LEU A 66 5.16 8.42 -14.14
N PRO A 67 4.40 8.13 -15.21
CA PRO A 67 3.46 9.12 -15.75
C PRO A 67 2.23 9.33 -14.87
N TRP A 68 1.98 8.42 -13.91
CA TRP A 68 0.84 8.46 -13.00
C TRP A 68 1.28 8.75 -11.57
N ASN A 69 0.42 9.42 -10.81
CA ASN A 69 0.56 9.48 -9.35
C ASN A 69 0.04 8.16 -8.75
N LEU A 70 0.83 7.52 -7.93
CA LEU A 70 0.47 6.25 -7.27
C LEU A 70 0.13 6.48 -5.81
N SER A 71 -1.03 5.99 -5.39
CA SER A 71 -1.50 6.09 -4.01
C SER A 71 -2.44 4.92 -3.68
N PHE A 72 -3.15 5.00 -2.55
CA PHE A 72 -4.14 4.02 -2.14
C PHE A 72 -5.58 4.55 -2.20
N SER A 73 -6.50 3.64 -2.50
CA SER A 73 -7.91 3.78 -2.19
C SER A 73 -8.38 2.46 -1.56
N TYR A 74 -8.18 2.30 -0.25
CA TYR A 74 -8.47 1.05 0.44
C TYR A 74 -8.98 1.29 1.86
N GLY A 75 -9.77 0.37 2.36
CA GLY A 75 -10.35 0.44 3.72
C GLY A 75 -9.70 -0.54 4.68
N ARG A 76 -9.76 -1.84 4.36
CA ARG A 76 -9.36 -2.88 5.32
C ARG A 76 -7.91 -2.74 5.80
N ALA A 77 -6.95 -2.61 4.92
CA ALA A 77 -5.55 -2.50 5.31
C ALA A 77 -5.24 -1.15 6.00
N LEU A 78 -6.00 -0.10 5.72
CA LEU A 78 -5.86 1.18 6.44
C LEU A 78 -6.36 1.09 7.89
N GLN A 79 -7.39 0.29 8.13
CA GLN A 79 -8.12 0.26 9.40
C GLN A 79 -7.79 -0.96 10.27
N ALA A 80 -7.15 -2.00 9.73
CA ALA A 80 -7.01 -3.29 10.40
C ALA A 80 -6.40 -3.20 11.80
N SER A 81 -5.26 -2.57 11.94
CA SER A 81 -4.59 -2.40 13.25
C SER A 81 -5.37 -1.49 14.19
N ALA A 82 -5.99 -0.43 13.67
CA ALA A 82 -6.82 0.47 14.46
C ALA A 82 -8.06 -0.22 15.02
N LEU A 83 -8.75 -1.03 14.20
CA LEU A 83 -9.90 -1.81 14.64
C LEU A 83 -9.51 -2.86 15.71
N GLN A 84 -8.36 -3.50 15.53
CA GLN A 84 -7.82 -4.44 16.51
C GLN A 84 -7.50 -3.73 17.83
N ALA A 85 -6.84 -2.58 17.77
CA ALA A 85 -6.52 -1.78 18.97
C ALA A 85 -7.79 -1.28 19.68
N TRP A 86 -8.81 -0.89 18.92
CA TRP A 86 -10.09 -0.44 19.47
C TRP A 86 -10.84 -1.57 20.18
N SER A 87 -10.95 -2.73 19.58
CA SER A 87 -11.67 -3.91 20.12
C SER A 87 -13.10 -3.60 20.60
N GLY A 88 -13.75 -2.58 20.06
CA GLY A 88 -15.10 -2.17 20.44
C GLY A 88 -15.23 -1.53 21.82
N LYS A 89 -14.14 -1.04 22.40
CA LYS A 89 -14.11 -0.45 23.74
C LYS A 89 -13.81 1.05 23.68
N VAL A 90 -14.62 1.83 24.38
CA VAL A 90 -14.49 3.30 24.43
C VAL A 90 -13.15 3.74 25.02
N GLU A 91 -12.66 3.03 26.03
CA GLU A 91 -11.35 3.30 26.66
C GLU A 91 -10.16 3.15 25.71
N ASN A 92 -10.34 2.49 24.57
CA ASN A 92 -9.30 2.27 23.57
C ASN A 92 -9.37 3.28 22.39
N GLU A 93 -10.25 4.27 22.44
CA GLU A 93 -10.45 5.21 21.34
C GLU A 93 -9.18 5.99 20.99
N GLU A 94 -8.47 6.46 22.00
CA GLU A 94 -7.24 7.24 21.80
C GLU A 94 -6.15 6.41 21.11
N ILE A 95 -5.90 5.18 21.58
CA ILE A 95 -4.90 4.30 20.98
C ILE A 95 -5.32 3.85 19.56
N ALA A 96 -6.61 3.63 19.33
CA ALA A 96 -7.10 3.29 18.00
C ALA A 96 -6.89 4.44 17.01
N SER A 97 -7.18 5.67 17.41
CA SER A 97 -6.95 6.87 16.62
C SER A 97 -5.47 7.06 16.29
N ALA A 98 -4.60 6.92 17.28
CA ALA A 98 -3.14 7.01 17.09
C ALA A 98 -2.62 5.92 16.13
N THR A 99 -3.14 4.71 16.24
CA THR A 99 -2.78 3.59 15.35
C THR A 99 -3.23 3.85 13.90
N PHE A 100 -4.42 4.41 13.72
CA PHE A 100 -4.92 4.82 12.40
C PHE A 100 -4.05 5.92 11.78
N ASP A 101 -3.72 6.95 12.55
CA ASP A 101 -2.88 8.06 12.10
C ASP A 101 -1.48 7.56 11.71
N HIS A 102 -0.93 6.62 12.47
CA HIS A 102 0.36 5.99 12.15
C HIS A 102 0.32 5.32 10.77
N ARG A 103 -0.70 4.48 10.50
CA ARG A 103 -0.83 3.82 9.19
C ARG A 103 -1.02 4.83 8.06
N ALA A 104 -1.84 5.85 8.26
CA ALA A 104 -2.04 6.91 7.28
C ALA A 104 -0.73 7.65 6.96
N LYS A 105 0.09 7.92 7.98
CA LYS A 105 1.41 8.54 7.83
C LYS A 105 2.37 7.63 7.04
N MET A 106 2.42 6.33 7.35
CA MET A 106 3.27 5.39 6.61
C MET A 106 2.87 5.31 5.13
N ASN A 107 1.58 5.28 4.85
CA ASN A 107 1.06 5.29 3.48
C ASN A 107 1.41 6.60 2.73
N SER A 108 1.35 7.72 3.42
CA SER A 108 1.77 9.02 2.86
C SER A 108 3.25 9.03 2.49
N LEU A 109 4.10 8.47 3.35
CA LEU A 109 5.54 8.32 3.05
C LEU A 109 5.78 7.39 1.86
N ALA A 110 5.04 6.28 1.77
CA ALA A 110 5.13 5.36 0.63
C ALA A 110 4.71 6.03 -0.69
N THR A 111 3.73 6.93 -0.68
CA THR A 111 3.34 7.73 -1.84
C THR A 111 4.50 8.60 -2.36
N LEU A 112 5.39 8.99 -1.47
CA LEU A 112 6.57 9.81 -1.78
C LEU A 112 7.84 8.97 -2.02
N GLY A 113 7.79 7.63 -1.88
CA GLY A 113 8.97 6.77 -1.93
C GLY A 113 9.95 7.01 -0.78
N LYS A 114 9.42 7.37 0.40
CA LYS A 114 10.20 7.74 1.59
C LYS A 114 9.90 6.86 2.81
N TRP A 115 9.17 5.79 2.63
CA TRP A 115 8.90 4.84 3.70
C TRP A 115 10.13 3.95 3.96
N GLU A 116 10.36 3.61 5.22
CA GLU A 116 11.39 2.68 5.68
C GLU A 116 10.80 1.78 6.77
N SER A 117 11.22 0.52 6.81
CA SER A 117 10.69 -0.48 7.74
C SER A 117 10.87 -0.11 9.22
N GLU A 118 11.92 0.64 9.55
CA GLU A 118 12.19 1.13 10.90
C GLU A 118 11.10 2.08 11.41
N LEU A 119 10.40 2.78 10.52
CA LEU A 119 9.32 3.71 10.88
C LEU A 119 8.04 3.01 11.35
N GLU A 120 7.94 1.69 11.12
CA GLU A 120 6.81 0.87 11.58
C GLU A 120 6.86 0.53 13.08
N LYS A 121 8.00 0.73 13.69
CA LYS A 121 8.25 0.39 15.12
C LYS A 121 7.62 1.38 16.11
#